data_98daef65c59d7408bacf270143531885
#
_entry.id   98daef65c59d7408bacf270143531885
#
_cell.length_a   1.000
_cell.length_b   1.000
_cell.length_c   1.000
_cell.angle_alpha   90.00
_cell.angle_beta   90.00
_cell.angle_gamma   90.00
#
_symmetry.space_group_name_H-M   'P 1'
#
loop_
_entity.id
_entity.type
_entity.pdbx_description
1 polymer ?
#
loop_
_entity_poly.entity_id
_entity_poly.type
_entity_poly.pdbx_seq_one_letter_code
_entity_poly.pdbx_strand_id
1 'polypeptide(L)'
;MLADSGLLRDLERHAFSPTGNPMALYGDPAYPLRVHLVVPYRGAGITARMEDFNNSMSSVRTSVEWLFGDIINYFKFVDFKKTQKISLSPVGKMYIVCAILRNAMTCLYGNYTSDFFDIHPPSLQEYFA
;
A
#
# COMPACT_ATOMS: atom_id res chain seq x y z
N MET A 1 -8.39 -15.02 5.64
CA MET A 1 -7.81 -13.66 5.81
C MET A 1 -8.48 -12.64 4.89
N LEU A 2 -8.34 -12.66 3.54
CA LEU A 2 -9.03 -11.65 2.70
C LEU A 2 -10.57 -11.79 2.75
N ALA A 3 -11.09 -12.99 2.72
CA ALA A 3 -12.54 -13.25 2.82
C ALA A 3 -13.13 -12.80 4.16
N ASP A 4 -12.37 -12.93 5.23
CA ASP A 4 -12.81 -12.64 6.61
C ASP A 4 -12.65 -11.16 6.97
N SER A 5 -11.87 -10.39 6.20
CA SER A 5 -11.60 -8.97 6.46
C SER A 5 -12.77 -8.03 6.17
N GLY A 6 -13.78 -8.50 5.43
CA GLY A 6 -14.86 -7.64 4.93
C GLY A 6 -14.47 -6.72 3.77
N LEU A 7 -13.17 -6.62 3.46
CA LEU A 7 -12.63 -5.68 2.46
C LEU A 7 -13.32 -5.80 1.08
N LEU A 8 -13.55 -7.01 0.60
CA LEU A 8 -14.18 -7.20 -0.71
C LEU A 8 -15.60 -6.62 -0.73
N ARG A 9 -16.36 -6.78 0.35
CA ARG A 9 -17.71 -6.24 0.49
C ARG A 9 -17.71 -4.72 0.54
N ASP A 10 -16.72 -4.14 1.20
CA ASP A 10 -16.58 -2.69 1.28
C ASP A 10 -16.17 -2.10 -0.07
N LEU A 11 -15.27 -2.77 -0.82
CA LEU A 11 -14.92 -2.38 -2.17
C LEU A 11 -16.12 -2.44 -3.13
N GLU A 12 -16.93 -3.50 -3.07
CA GLU A 12 -18.15 -3.63 -3.88
C GLU A 12 -19.17 -2.52 -3.61
N ARG A 13 -19.16 -1.93 -2.42
CA ARG A 13 -20.08 -0.84 -2.03
C ARG A 13 -19.54 0.55 -2.33
N HIS A 14 -18.23 0.75 -2.19
CA HIS A 14 -17.66 2.09 -2.12
C HIS A 14 -16.57 2.36 -3.18
N ALA A 15 -16.02 1.33 -3.84
CA ALA A 15 -14.92 1.52 -4.78
C ALA A 15 -15.42 1.92 -6.18
N PHE A 16 -15.99 3.11 -6.27
CA PHE A 16 -16.43 3.70 -7.54
C PHE A 16 -15.88 5.12 -7.67
N SER A 17 -15.51 5.49 -8.89
CA SER A 17 -15.14 6.86 -9.21
C SER A 17 -16.35 7.81 -9.11
N PRO A 18 -16.14 9.14 -9.05
CA PRO A 18 -17.24 10.11 -9.11
C PRO A 18 -18.14 9.97 -10.36
N THR A 19 -17.62 9.35 -11.43
CA THR A 19 -18.35 9.05 -12.67
C THR A 19 -19.02 7.68 -12.67
N GLY A 20 -19.00 6.93 -11.54
CA GLY A 20 -19.62 5.61 -11.40
C GLY A 20 -18.80 4.44 -11.96
N ASN A 21 -17.59 4.67 -12.44
CA ASN A 21 -16.74 3.58 -12.92
C ASN A 21 -16.14 2.79 -11.74
N PRO A 22 -16.08 1.45 -11.80
CA PRO A 22 -15.48 0.65 -10.75
C PRO A 22 -13.98 0.95 -10.62
N MET A 23 -13.54 1.19 -9.40
CA MET A 23 -12.13 1.29 -9.03
C MET A 23 -11.64 -0.06 -8.51
N ALA A 24 -10.37 -0.37 -8.70
CA ALA A 24 -9.80 -1.64 -8.27
C ALA A 24 -8.49 -1.43 -7.49
N LEU A 25 -8.28 -2.29 -6.51
CA LEU A 25 -6.97 -2.46 -5.86
C LEU A 25 -6.11 -3.41 -6.69
N TYR A 26 -4.82 -3.15 -6.75
CA TYR A 26 -3.85 -4.08 -7.30
C TYR A 26 -3.26 -4.94 -6.19
N GLY A 27 -3.52 -6.23 -6.26
CA GLY A 27 -3.17 -7.20 -5.23
C GLY A 27 -2.02 -8.12 -5.62
N ASP A 28 -1.60 -8.91 -4.64
CA ASP A 28 -0.64 -9.98 -4.85
C ASP A 28 -1.23 -11.06 -5.78
N PRO A 29 -0.37 -11.69 -6.61
CA PRO A 29 -0.79 -12.74 -7.50
C PRO A 29 -1.47 -13.97 -6.85
N ALA A 30 -1.38 -14.14 -5.54
CA ALA A 30 -2.06 -15.21 -4.80
C ALA A 30 -3.57 -14.98 -4.67
N TYR A 31 -4.06 -13.76 -4.91
CA TYR A 31 -5.48 -13.46 -4.83
C TYR A 31 -6.22 -13.77 -6.13
N PRO A 32 -7.51 -14.13 -6.06
CA PRO A 32 -8.33 -14.31 -7.25
C PRO A 32 -8.66 -12.96 -7.91
N LEU A 33 -8.64 -12.93 -9.24
CA LEU A 33 -9.09 -11.77 -10.02
C LEU A 33 -10.58 -11.49 -9.76
N ARG A 34 -10.91 -10.22 -9.49
CA ARG A 34 -12.27 -9.72 -9.27
C ARG A 34 -12.44 -8.32 -9.86
N VAL A 35 -13.66 -7.80 -9.93
CA VAL A 35 -13.95 -6.46 -10.46
C VAL A 35 -13.15 -5.39 -9.72
N HIS A 36 -13.09 -5.49 -8.39
CA HIS A 36 -12.40 -4.52 -7.53
C HIS A 36 -11.03 -5.02 -7.03
N LEU A 37 -10.50 -6.13 -7.59
CA LEU A 37 -9.19 -6.67 -7.21
C LEU A 37 -8.48 -7.21 -8.44
N VAL A 38 -7.57 -6.44 -8.96
CA VAL A 38 -6.73 -6.78 -10.11
C VAL A 38 -5.43 -7.40 -9.63
N VAL A 39 -4.96 -8.40 -10.33
CA VAL A 39 -3.69 -9.11 -10.04
C VAL A 39 -2.84 -9.17 -11.31
N PRO A 40 -1.53 -9.42 -11.21
CA PRO A 40 -0.68 -9.56 -12.39
C PRO A 40 -1.19 -10.63 -13.35
N TYR A 41 -1.12 -10.34 -14.62
CA TYR A 41 -1.36 -11.34 -15.67
C TYR A 41 -0.32 -12.46 -15.59
N ARG A 42 -0.76 -13.72 -15.80
CA ARG A 42 0.07 -14.91 -15.70
C ARG A 42 -0.22 -15.90 -16.84
N GLY A 43 0.73 -16.77 -17.14
CA GLY A 43 0.59 -17.88 -18.08
C GLY A 43 1.41 -17.68 -19.35
N ALA A 44 1.36 -18.68 -20.23
CA ALA A 44 2.16 -18.71 -21.46
C ALA A 44 1.66 -17.77 -22.58
N GLY A 45 0.48 -17.14 -22.42
CA GLY A 45 -0.14 -16.27 -23.42
C GLY A 45 -0.09 -14.78 -23.05
N ILE A 46 0.88 -14.34 -22.23
CA ILE A 46 1.03 -12.93 -21.87
C ILE A 46 1.44 -12.13 -23.10
N THR A 47 0.63 -11.13 -23.45
CA THR A 47 0.94 -10.18 -24.53
C THR A 47 1.89 -9.10 -24.02
N ALA A 48 2.62 -8.43 -24.93
CA ALA A 48 3.49 -7.31 -24.58
C ALA A 48 2.76 -6.24 -23.76
N ARG A 49 1.51 -5.91 -24.11
CA ARG A 49 0.68 -4.96 -23.35
C ARG A 49 0.38 -5.41 -21.90
N MET A 50 0.18 -6.71 -21.69
CA MET A 50 -0.03 -7.28 -20.36
C MET A 50 1.26 -7.25 -19.54
N GLU A 51 2.40 -7.46 -20.19
CA GLU A 51 3.72 -7.35 -19.57
C GLU A 51 4.02 -5.90 -19.16
N ASP A 52 3.78 -4.93 -20.03
CA ASP A 52 3.91 -3.51 -19.73
C ASP A 52 3.03 -3.09 -18.54
N PHE A 53 1.79 -3.58 -18.50
CA PHE A 53 0.90 -3.36 -17.36
C PHE A 53 1.46 -3.94 -16.07
N ASN A 54 1.92 -5.19 -16.09
CA ASN A 54 2.52 -5.85 -14.93
C ASN A 54 3.75 -5.07 -14.42
N ASN A 55 4.61 -4.61 -15.31
CA ASN A 55 5.80 -3.85 -14.98
C ASN A 55 5.45 -2.50 -14.36
N SER A 56 4.50 -1.77 -14.95
CA SER A 56 4.03 -0.49 -14.43
C SER A 56 3.41 -0.63 -13.04
N MET A 57 2.57 -1.63 -12.84
CA MET A 57 1.93 -1.88 -11.54
C MET A 57 2.91 -2.39 -10.49
N SER A 58 3.92 -3.17 -10.89
CA SER A 58 5.00 -3.60 -9.99
C SER A 58 5.83 -2.42 -9.52
N SER A 59 6.12 -1.47 -10.38
CA SER A 59 6.83 -0.23 -10.02
C SER A 59 6.06 0.56 -8.94
N VAL A 60 4.76 0.74 -9.12
CA VAL A 60 3.91 1.42 -8.11
C VAL A 60 3.89 0.64 -6.80
N ARG A 61 3.78 -0.69 -6.84
CA ARG A 61 3.77 -1.53 -5.63
C ARG A 61 5.06 -1.44 -4.82
N THR A 62 6.18 -1.24 -5.47
CA THR A 62 7.48 -1.09 -4.80
C THR A 62 7.49 0.07 -3.80
N SER A 63 6.69 1.13 -4.04
CA SER A 63 6.57 2.25 -3.12
C SER A 63 6.03 1.84 -1.74
N VAL A 64 5.16 0.84 -1.69
CA VAL A 64 4.63 0.28 -0.43
C VAL A 64 5.74 -0.45 0.35
N GLU A 65 6.60 -1.18 -0.37
CA GLU A 65 7.75 -1.86 0.24
C GLU A 65 8.77 -0.85 0.78
N TRP A 66 8.99 0.26 0.07
CA TRP A 66 9.82 1.37 0.55
C TRP A 66 9.27 1.98 1.84
N LEU A 67 7.94 2.19 1.93
CA LEU A 67 7.32 2.69 3.16
C LEU A 67 7.58 1.75 4.35
N PHE A 68 7.45 0.44 4.16
CA PHE A 68 7.75 -0.53 5.21
C PHE A 68 9.23 -0.48 5.63
N GLY A 69 10.12 -0.39 4.69
CA GLY A 69 11.55 -0.22 4.94
C GLY A 69 11.85 1.08 5.70
N ASP A 70 11.24 2.18 5.29
CA ASP A 70 11.35 3.48 5.93
C ASP A 70 10.88 3.46 7.38
N ILE A 71 9.69 2.91 7.64
CA ILE A 71 9.16 2.82 9.02
C ILE A 71 10.16 2.08 9.93
N ILE A 72 10.70 0.95 9.50
CA ILE A 72 11.68 0.20 10.27
C ILE A 72 13.00 0.98 10.43
N ASN A 73 13.40 1.76 9.44
CA ASN A 73 14.63 2.55 9.50
C ASN A 73 14.51 3.75 10.45
N TYR A 74 13.39 4.44 10.46
CA TYR A 74 13.14 5.57 11.36
C TYR A 74 12.77 5.11 12.78
N PHE A 75 12.01 4.03 12.90
CA PHE A 75 11.48 3.52 14.16
C PHE A 75 12.02 2.13 14.47
N LYS A 76 13.31 2.03 14.78
CA LYS A 76 14.00 0.75 15.01
C LYS A 76 13.33 -0.18 16.02
N PHE A 77 12.55 0.36 16.95
CA PHE A 77 11.82 -0.43 17.95
C PHE A 77 10.65 -1.26 17.38
N VAL A 78 10.16 -0.97 16.16
CA VAL A 78 9.16 -1.80 15.47
C VAL A 78 9.75 -2.90 14.60
N ASP A 79 11.07 -3.07 14.58
CA ASP A 79 11.73 -4.19 13.91
C ASP A 79 11.49 -5.50 14.68
N PHE A 80 10.49 -6.26 14.22
CA PHE A 80 10.04 -7.50 14.85
C PHE A 80 11.13 -8.56 15.01
N LYS A 81 12.12 -8.56 14.14
CA LYS A 81 13.21 -9.55 14.17
C LYS A 81 14.16 -9.33 15.34
N LYS A 82 14.21 -8.13 15.89
CA LYS A 82 15.24 -7.73 16.87
C LYS A 82 14.71 -7.42 18.25
N THR A 83 13.48 -6.91 18.38
CA THR A 83 13.07 -6.24 19.62
C THR A 83 11.72 -6.68 20.20
N GLN A 84 10.91 -7.49 19.51
CA GLN A 84 9.53 -7.67 19.91
C GLN A 84 9.18 -9.11 20.30
N LYS A 85 8.56 -9.25 21.48
CA LYS A 85 7.86 -10.48 21.88
C LYS A 85 6.40 -10.36 21.44
N ILE A 86 6.00 -11.13 20.42
CA ILE A 86 4.72 -11.03 19.71
C ILE A 86 3.49 -11.06 20.63
N SER A 87 3.55 -11.73 21.77
CA SER A 87 2.39 -11.89 22.67
C SER A 87 2.28 -10.81 23.77
N LEU A 88 3.26 -9.95 23.93
CA LEU A 88 3.36 -9.02 25.07
C LEU A 88 3.25 -7.54 24.69
N SER A 89 3.32 -7.21 23.41
CA SER A 89 3.32 -5.81 22.94
C SER A 89 2.20 -5.58 21.94
N PRO A 90 1.52 -4.41 21.96
CA PRO A 90 0.49 -4.03 20.98
C PRO A 90 1.13 -3.62 19.66
N VAL A 91 1.91 -4.52 19.09
CA VAL A 91 2.80 -4.30 17.93
C VAL A 91 2.08 -3.67 16.74
N GLY A 92 0.88 -4.16 16.41
CA GLY A 92 0.10 -3.61 15.30
C GLY A 92 -0.28 -2.14 15.51
N LYS A 93 -0.67 -1.77 16.74
CA LYS A 93 -0.99 -0.36 17.07
C LYS A 93 0.25 0.52 17.00
N MET A 94 1.38 0.05 17.52
CA MET A 94 2.65 0.78 17.45
C MET A 94 3.08 1.01 15.99
N TYR A 95 2.92 -0.02 15.14
CA TYR A 95 3.25 0.09 13.73
C TYR A 95 2.37 1.12 13.01
N ILE A 96 1.06 1.13 13.27
CA ILE A 96 0.13 2.12 12.70
C ILE A 96 0.53 3.54 13.10
N VAL A 97 0.85 3.76 14.39
CA VAL A 97 1.32 5.07 14.86
C VAL A 97 2.61 5.49 14.15
N CYS A 98 3.56 4.58 13.99
CA CYS A 98 4.80 4.86 13.24
C CYS A 98 4.53 5.20 11.78
N ALA A 99 3.58 4.53 11.14
CA ALA A 99 3.18 4.83 9.77
C ALA A 99 2.56 6.23 9.65
N ILE A 100 1.67 6.61 10.57
CA ILE A 100 1.07 7.96 10.63
C ILE A 100 2.15 9.03 10.82
N LEU A 101 3.08 8.81 11.76
CA LEU A 101 4.18 9.74 12.01
C LEU A 101 5.12 9.83 10.79
N ARG A 102 5.41 8.71 10.13
CA ARG A 102 6.24 8.73 8.91
C ARG A 102 5.58 9.51 7.77
N ASN A 103 4.26 9.35 7.60
CA ASN A 103 3.50 10.14 6.63
C ASN A 103 3.51 11.63 6.98
N ALA A 104 3.32 11.98 8.25
CA ALA A 104 3.42 13.37 8.70
C ALA A 104 4.81 13.97 8.43
N MET A 105 5.88 13.21 8.64
CA MET A 105 7.24 13.62 8.26
C MET A 105 7.38 13.82 6.75
N THR A 106 6.75 12.96 5.95
CA THR A 106 6.71 13.13 4.49
C THR A 106 6.03 14.43 4.07
N CYS A 107 4.94 14.81 4.74
CA CYS A 107 4.27 16.09 4.50
C CYS A 107 5.17 17.30 4.79
N LEU A 108 6.07 17.19 5.76
CA LEU A 108 6.97 18.28 6.17
C LEU A 108 8.27 18.35 5.36
N TYR A 109 8.82 17.21 5.00
CA TYR A 109 10.18 17.10 4.48
C TYR A 109 10.28 16.38 3.12
N GLY A 110 9.18 15.88 2.59
CA GLY A 110 9.18 14.98 1.43
C GLY A 110 9.75 13.60 1.76
N ASN A 111 9.83 12.75 0.75
CA ASN A 111 10.50 11.46 0.82
C ASN A 111 10.93 10.99 -0.57
N TYR A 112 11.75 9.95 -0.61
CA TYR A 112 12.24 9.37 -1.85
C TYR A 112 11.12 8.91 -2.81
N THR A 113 9.99 8.44 -2.28
CA THR A 113 8.84 8.01 -3.08
C THR A 113 8.18 9.20 -3.79
N SER A 114 7.98 10.32 -3.09
CA SER A 114 7.42 11.53 -3.68
C SER A 114 8.32 12.08 -4.79
N ASP A 115 9.63 12.07 -4.58
CA ASP A 115 10.61 12.51 -5.57
C ASP A 115 10.63 11.59 -6.80
N PHE A 116 10.58 10.27 -6.57
CA PHE A 116 10.61 9.28 -7.64
C PHE A 116 9.38 9.35 -8.57
N PHE A 117 8.20 9.60 -8.00
CA PHE A 117 6.95 9.69 -8.76
C PHE A 117 6.58 11.14 -9.16
N ASP A 118 7.42 12.13 -8.85
CA ASP A 118 7.14 13.55 -9.06
C ASP A 118 5.77 13.98 -8.49
N ILE A 119 5.50 13.55 -7.25
CA ILE A 119 4.25 13.82 -6.55
C ILE A 119 4.53 14.66 -5.31
N HIS A 120 3.89 15.82 -5.21
CA HIS A 120 3.98 16.65 -4.02
C HIS A 120 3.13 16.05 -2.89
N PRO A 121 3.70 15.79 -1.69
CA PRO A 121 2.92 15.40 -0.54
C PRO A 121 1.90 16.48 -0.17
N PRO A 122 0.74 16.10 0.42
CA PRO A 122 -0.20 17.08 0.95
C PRO A 122 0.44 17.89 2.08
N SER A 123 -0.13 19.05 2.40
CA SER A 123 0.26 19.76 3.62
C SER A 123 -0.11 18.95 4.88
N LEU A 124 0.57 19.21 5.99
CA LEU A 124 0.27 18.52 7.24
C LEU A 124 -1.19 18.73 7.70
N GLN A 125 -1.75 19.91 7.41
CA GLN A 125 -3.15 20.21 7.74
C GLN A 125 -4.13 19.39 6.91
N GLU A 126 -3.88 19.23 5.61
CA GLU A 126 -4.69 18.39 4.72
C GLU A 126 -4.59 16.91 5.09
N TYR A 127 -3.43 16.46 5.54
CA TYR A 127 -3.23 15.06 5.94
C TYR A 127 -4.02 14.68 7.20
N PHE A 128 -4.24 15.63 8.13
CA PHE A 128 -4.97 15.41 9.38
C PHE A 128 -6.41 15.96 9.35
N ALA A 129 -6.89 16.53 8.25
CA ALA A 129 -8.27 16.97 8.09
C ALA A 129 -9.18 15.78 7.83
#